data_420893bbff74c641e9bcfb7c4032a85a
#
_entry.id   420893bbff74c641e9bcfb7c4032a85a
#
_cell.length_a   1.000
_cell.length_b   1.000
_cell.length_c   1.000
_cell.angle_alpha   90.00
_cell.angle_beta   90.00
_cell.angle_gamma   90.00
#
_symmetry.space_group_name_H-M   'P 1'
#
loop_
_entity.id
_entity.type
_entity.pdbx_description
1 polymer ?
#
loop_
_entity_poly.entity_id
_entity_poly.type
_entity_poly.pdbx_seq_one_letter_code
_entity_poly.pdbx_strand_id
1 'polypeptide(L)'
;MKKQGSRETKIDEINLRLWNDRFSNSQSVADEAATILSRAEKAQYPKGIAYAKLNIAAGNFLQSKNDIALKYLTEAFHWFTLNTGEKGYVNALLLKGNIFESFGNYEKTLSLWLEANKVAKEIKDIESEGESCSQLGLIYSRLCNFQKALEYFNEGLEIREELGDENATASSLNRIGMVLRQTKKYEESLEYYFRSLEIRKRNNQLSAIPWTLLGIASTYEEMKRYPESLEYYEQGMIGGDKRCILQCLMGAGRVYSQMGDAEKAEERIEESLHMAQDLKSLKLVADAHSAFASHYELSGQPAKALKSFKQFLKAKESFQSSETQSKLSNIEVAHAIEKSEQEKEIYRLRHVELKEAYDIIEENNKEITASINYASRIQRAMLPDFKEIKGLTNNCFILYIPKDIVSGDFYWFTKVDQKLFIVAGDCTGHGVPGALMSMLGISFLKEIVNYRGITESGQILNELRKEVKGALHQKGKRWEAKDGMDISLCVIDWKKSIIQYSGAYNNLYMIRDGELIEYLADLMPIGVFDLSDKDFISQNIQAIPGDLIYMFSDGYADQFGGPDRKKYKYIALKSFLLKIHKLPLPEQKQKLEKEFYDWKGTNPQIDDVIIVGMRI
;
A
#
# COMPACT_ATOMS: atom_id res chain seq x y z
N MET A 1 -21.29 -9.73 -24.57
CA MET A 1 -21.38 -10.77 -23.53
C MET A 1 -21.26 -12.21 -24.07
N LYS A 2 -22.08 -12.73 -25.03
CA LYS A 2 -21.96 -14.15 -25.51
C LYS A 2 -20.59 -14.50 -26.15
N LYS A 3 -19.90 -13.61 -26.84
CA LYS A 3 -18.56 -13.87 -27.42
C LYS A 3 -17.42 -13.87 -26.38
N GLN A 4 -17.56 -13.16 -25.28
CA GLN A 4 -16.56 -13.09 -24.21
C GLN A 4 -16.59 -14.37 -23.37
N GLY A 5 -17.76 -14.83 -22.93
CA GLY A 5 -17.90 -16.09 -22.19
C GLY A 5 -17.38 -17.31 -22.98
N SER A 6 -17.57 -17.34 -24.32
CA SER A 6 -17.00 -18.41 -25.17
C SER A 6 -15.46 -18.40 -25.25
N ARG A 7 -14.80 -17.23 -25.06
CA ARG A 7 -13.34 -17.12 -25.03
C ARG A 7 -12.77 -17.54 -23.67
N GLU A 8 -13.42 -17.16 -22.59
CA GLU A 8 -13.03 -17.51 -21.22
C GLU A 8 -13.13 -19.03 -21.01
N THR A 9 -14.23 -19.66 -21.44
CA THR A 9 -14.39 -21.12 -21.39
C THR A 9 -13.28 -21.86 -22.12
N LYS A 10 -12.86 -21.38 -23.31
CA LYS A 10 -11.74 -21.98 -24.05
C LYS A 10 -10.40 -21.84 -23.32
N ILE A 11 -10.17 -20.72 -22.62
CA ILE A 11 -8.96 -20.50 -21.83
C ILE A 11 -8.95 -21.50 -20.66
N ASP A 12 -10.08 -21.72 -19.99
CA ASP A 12 -10.20 -22.67 -18.88
C ASP A 12 -9.96 -24.11 -19.33
N GLU A 13 -10.57 -24.52 -20.45
CA GLU A 13 -10.38 -25.86 -21.03
C GLU A 13 -8.91 -26.14 -21.37
N ILE A 14 -8.22 -25.14 -21.97
CA ILE A 14 -6.79 -25.29 -22.29
C ILE A 14 -5.95 -25.33 -21.02
N ASN A 15 -6.21 -24.47 -20.05
CA ASN A 15 -5.48 -24.50 -18.78
C ASN A 15 -5.63 -25.82 -18.04
N LEU A 16 -6.83 -26.39 -18.03
CA LEU A 16 -7.07 -27.72 -17.44
C LEU A 16 -6.30 -28.82 -18.18
N ARG A 17 -6.34 -28.83 -19.50
CA ARG A 17 -5.57 -29.78 -20.32
C ARG A 17 -4.07 -29.67 -20.03
N LEU A 18 -3.52 -28.45 -20.02
CA LEU A 18 -2.10 -28.21 -19.75
C LEU A 18 -1.69 -28.71 -18.35
N TRP A 19 -2.55 -28.54 -17.36
CA TRP A 19 -2.30 -29.09 -16.02
C TRP A 19 -2.20 -30.61 -16.04
N ASN A 20 -3.10 -31.26 -16.76
CA ASN A 20 -3.13 -32.74 -16.85
C ASN A 20 -1.92 -33.28 -17.65
N ASP A 21 -1.49 -32.55 -18.70
CA ASP A 21 -0.39 -32.96 -19.58
C ASP A 21 1.01 -32.61 -19.03
N ARG A 22 1.11 -31.94 -17.86
CA ARG A 22 2.38 -31.38 -17.34
C ARG A 22 3.50 -32.39 -17.20
N PHE A 23 3.21 -33.63 -16.91
CA PHE A 23 4.23 -34.69 -16.73
C PHE A 23 4.68 -35.32 -18.04
N SER A 24 3.90 -35.23 -19.11
CA SER A 24 4.20 -35.84 -20.41
C SER A 24 5.15 -34.96 -21.26
N ASN A 25 5.00 -33.62 -21.21
CA ASN A 25 5.85 -32.70 -21.97
C ASN A 25 5.95 -31.32 -21.28
N SER A 26 6.75 -31.25 -20.24
CA SER A 26 6.88 -30.06 -19.39
C SER A 26 7.31 -28.77 -20.15
N GLN A 27 8.17 -28.90 -21.19
CA GLN A 27 8.60 -27.75 -21.99
C GLN A 27 7.45 -27.20 -22.83
N SER A 28 6.75 -28.07 -23.54
CA SER A 28 5.59 -27.65 -24.35
C SER A 28 4.49 -27.02 -23.51
N VAL A 29 4.26 -27.56 -22.30
CA VAL A 29 3.27 -27.01 -21.36
C VAL A 29 3.64 -25.59 -20.93
N ALA A 30 4.90 -25.32 -20.58
CA ALA A 30 5.34 -23.99 -20.20
C ALA A 30 5.20 -22.96 -21.34
N ASP A 31 5.56 -23.36 -22.58
CA ASP A 31 5.51 -22.50 -23.75
C ASP A 31 4.06 -22.21 -24.19
N GLU A 32 3.19 -23.23 -24.19
CA GLU A 32 1.77 -23.05 -24.52
C GLU A 32 1.06 -22.24 -23.44
N ALA A 33 1.34 -22.47 -22.16
CA ALA A 33 0.78 -21.71 -21.06
C ALA A 33 1.16 -20.22 -21.12
N ALA A 34 2.39 -19.87 -21.57
CA ALA A 34 2.79 -18.49 -21.81
C ALA A 34 1.93 -17.82 -22.91
N THR A 35 1.58 -18.58 -23.96
CA THR A 35 0.67 -18.11 -25.00
C THR A 35 -0.74 -17.86 -24.46
N ILE A 36 -1.24 -18.77 -23.60
CA ILE A 36 -2.55 -18.63 -22.95
C ILE A 36 -2.56 -17.46 -21.97
N LEU A 37 -1.47 -17.24 -21.24
CA LEU A 37 -1.32 -16.06 -20.37
C LEU A 37 -1.56 -14.77 -21.15
N SER A 38 -0.88 -14.58 -22.29
CA SER A 38 -1.08 -13.38 -23.13
C SER A 38 -2.52 -13.22 -23.64
N ARG A 39 -3.21 -14.34 -23.93
CA ARG A 39 -4.64 -14.29 -24.33
C ARG A 39 -5.56 -13.92 -23.17
N ALA A 40 -5.29 -14.44 -21.97
CA ALA A 40 -6.06 -14.15 -20.76
C ALA A 40 -5.88 -12.69 -20.31
N GLU A 41 -4.66 -12.15 -20.43
CA GLU A 41 -4.36 -10.73 -20.16
C GLU A 41 -5.11 -9.80 -21.13
N LYS A 42 -5.09 -10.09 -22.43
CA LYS A 42 -5.86 -9.34 -23.44
C LYS A 42 -7.36 -9.41 -23.21
N ALA A 43 -7.85 -10.51 -22.66
CA ALA A 43 -9.24 -10.70 -22.29
C ALA A 43 -9.61 -10.08 -20.93
N GLN A 44 -8.63 -9.58 -20.17
CA GLN A 44 -8.78 -9.12 -18.79
C GLN A 44 -9.48 -10.17 -17.90
N TYR A 45 -9.07 -11.44 -18.03
CA TYR A 45 -9.68 -12.57 -17.35
C TYR A 45 -8.79 -13.08 -16.20
N PRO A 46 -9.01 -12.62 -14.94
CA PRO A 46 -8.11 -12.89 -13.80
C PRO A 46 -7.94 -14.38 -13.50
N LYS A 47 -9.02 -15.17 -13.55
CA LYS A 47 -8.97 -16.63 -13.34
C LYS A 47 -8.05 -17.29 -14.37
N GLY A 48 -8.26 -17.00 -15.65
CA GLY A 48 -7.43 -17.54 -16.73
C GLY A 48 -5.96 -17.17 -16.61
N ILE A 49 -5.65 -15.94 -16.15
CA ILE A 49 -4.29 -15.46 -15.88
C ILE A 49 -3.65 -16.29 -14.76
N ALA A 50 -4.36 -16.53 -13.64
CA ALA A 50 -3.84 -17.28 -12.50
C ALA A 50 -3.53 -18.73 -12.87
N TYR A 51 -4.44 -19.41 -13.57
CA TYR A 51 -4.23 -20.80 -14.02
C TYR A 51 -3.12 -20.92 -15.07
N ALA A 52 -2.99 -19.96 -16.00
CA ALA A 52 -1.89 -19.96 -16.96
C ALA A 52 -0.54 -19.81 -16.27
N LYS A 53 -0.42 -18.91 -15.30
CA LYS A 53 0.80 -18.75 -14.50
C LYS A 53 1.11 -19.99 -13.66
N LEU A 54 0.11 -20.67 -13.11
CA LEU A 54 0.28 -21.94 -12.41
C LEU A 54 0.85 -23.02 -13.34
N ASN A 55 0.36 -23.12 -14.58
CA ASN A 55 0.88 -24.06 -15.58
C ASN A 55 2.31 -23.74 -16.00
N ILE A 56 2.65 -22.44 -16.19
CA ILE A 56 4.03 -22.01 -16.45
C ILE A 56 4.94 -22.42 -15.28
N ALA A 57 4.49 -22.22 -14.05
CA ALA A 57 5.24 -22.61 -12.86
C ALA A 57 5.46 -24.12 -12.81
N ALA A 58 4.42 -24.93 -13.05
CA ALA A 58 4.51 -26.40 -13.06
C ALA A 58 5.49 -26.89 -14.14
N GLY A 59 5.39 -26.38 -15.37
CA GLY A 59 6.30 -26.73 -16.45
C GLY A 59 7.76 -26.40 -16.16
N ASN A 60 8.03 -25.22 -15.58
CA ASN A 60 9.40 -24.83 -15.20
C ASN A 60 9.94 -25.63 -14.02
N PHE A 61 9.10 -25.96 -13.03
CA PHE A 61 9.49 -26.83 -11.91
C PHE A 61 9.97 -28.19 -12.41
N LEU A 62 9.22 -28.83 -13.31
CA LEU A 62 9.58 -30.13 -13.88
C LEU A 62 10.87 -30.08 -14.74
N GLN A 63 11.28 -28.88 -15.17
CA GLN A 63 12.57 -28.63 -15.84
C GLN A 63 13.69 -28.25 -14.85
N SER A 64 13.44 -28.33 -13.55
CA SER A 64 14.37 -27.91 -12.48
C SER A 64 14.73 -26.42 -12.50
N LYS A 65 13.90 -25.56 -13.12
CA LYS A 65 14.00 -24.11 -13.12
C LYS A 65 13.19 -23.51 -11.96
N ASN A 66 13.62 -23.83 -10.75
CA ASN A 66 12.85 -23.57 -9.53
C ASN A 66 12.64 -22.09 -9.23
N ASP A 67 13.56 -21.21 -9.60
CA ASP A 67 13.47 -19.75 -9.47
C ASP A 67 12.34 -19.17 -10.33
N ILE A 68 12.28 -19.58 -11.60
CA ILE A 68 11.23 -19.17 -12.53
C ILE A 68 9.87 -19.74 -12.08
N ALA A 69 9.84 -21.01 -11.67
CA ALA A 69 8.64 -21.67 -11.18
C ALA A 69 8.07 -20.91 -9.97
N LEU A 70 8.91 -20.59 -8.98
CA LEU A 70 8.48 -19.91 -7.77
C LEU A 70 7.97 -18.50 -8.07
N LYS A 71 8.60 -17.77 -8.99
CA LYS A 71 8.15 -16.44 -9.42
C LYS A 71 6.72 -16.48 -9.98
N TYR A 72 6.47 -17.30 -11.01
CA TYR A 72 5.14 -17.38 -11.61
C TYR A 72 4.08 -17.91 -10.64
N LEU A 73 4.47 -18.87 -9.80
CA LEU A 73 3.60 -19.42 -8.78
C LEU A 73 3.20 -18.37 -7.75
N THR A 74 4.13 -17.54 -7.28
CA THR A 74 3.84 -16.47 -6.32
C THR A 74 2.86 -15.44 -6.91
N GLU A 75 3.05 -15.09 -8.19
CA GLU A 75 2.11 -14.19 -8.89
C GLU A 75 0.70 -14.82 -9.06
N ALA A 76 0.60 -16.13 -9.32
CA ALA A 76 -0.67 -16.84 -9.39
C ALA A 76 -1.34 -16.96 -8.00
N PHE A 77 -0.53 -17.19 -6.98
CA PHE A 77 -0.97 -17.45 -5.61
C PHE A 77 -1.78 -16.29 -5.03
N HIS A 78 -1.45 -15.05 -5.42
CA HIS A 78 -2.21 -13.87 -5.01
C HIS A 78 -3.70 -13.96 -5.38
N TRP A 79 -4.01 -14.42 -6.58
CA TRP A 79 -5.41 -14.60 -6.99
C TRP A 79 -6.06 -15.78 -6.26
N PHE A 80 -5.33 -16.89 -6.09
CA PHE A 80 -5.83 -18.09 -5.44
C PHE A 80 -6.12 -17.89 -3.95
N THR A 81 -5.34 -17.09 -3.23
CA THR A 81 -5.61 -16.77 -1.81
C THR A 81 -6.93 -16.02 -1.60
N LEU A 82 -7.38 -15.28 -2.60
CA LEU A 82 -8.69 -14.62 -2.60
C LEU A 82 -9.82 -15.55 -3.08
N ASN A 83 -9.49 -16.74 -3.63
CA ASN A 83 -10.41 -17.69 -4.22
C ASN A 83 -10.06 -19.13 -3.77
N THR A 84 -10.02 -19.35 -2.46
CA THR A 84 -9.59 -20.61 -1.84
C THR A 84 -10.48 -21.81 -2.16
N GLY A 85 -11.70 -21.59 -2.62
CA GLY A 85 -12.61 -22.62 -3.10
C GLY A 85 -12.29 -23.19 -4.49
N GLU A 86 -11.29 -22.64 -5.18
CA GLU A 86 -10.88 -23.13 -6.51
C GLU A 86 -9.87 -24.28 -6.38
N LYS A 87 -10.04 -25.35 -7.18
CA LYS A 87 -9.07 -26.46 -7.27
C LYS A 87 -7.64 -25.99 -7.53
N GLY A 88 -7.47 -24.89 -8.29
CA GLY A 88 -6.17 -24.29 -8.57
C GLY A 88 -5.42 -23.81 -7.32
N TYR A 89 -6.12 -23.47 -6.22
CA TYR A 89 -5.46 -23.13 -4.97
C TYR A 89 -4.75 -24.34 -4.34
N VAL A 90 -5.42 -25.50 -4.32
CA VAL A 90 -4.81 -26.75 -3.83
C VAL A 90 -3.60 -27.12 -4.68
N ASN A 91 -3.74 -27.04 -6.01
CA ASN A 91 -2.66 -27.32 -6.95
C ASN A 91 -1.45 -26.37 -6.74
N ALA A 92 -1.72 -25.10 -6.47
CA ALA A 92 -0.68 -24.10 -6.18
C ALA A 92 0.03 -24.39 -4.85
N LEU A 93 -0.70 -24.80 -3.81
CA LEU A 93 -0.13 -25.24 -2.53
C LEU A 93 0.77 -26.46 -2.68
N LEU A 94 0.29 -27.47 -3.41
CA LEU A 94 1.06 -28.70 -3.68
C LEU A 94 2.33 -28.39 -4.45
N LEU A 95 2.25 -27.57 -5.51
CA LEU A 95 3.41 -27.19 -6.30
C LEU A 95 4.39 -26.34 -5.50
N LYS A 96 3.90 -25.42 -4.66
CA LYS A 96 4.75 -24.61 -3.78
C LYS A 96 5.48 -25.49 -2.76
N GLY A 97 4.78 -26.46 -2.19
CA GLY A 97 5.38 -27.46 -1.31
C GLY A 97 6.46 -28.28 -2.01
N ASN A 98 6.24 -28.72 -3.25
CA ASN A 98 7.24 -29.44 -4.06
C ASN A 98 8.50 -28.60 -4.32
N ILE A 99 8.34 -27.30 -4.59
CA ILE A 99 9.47 -26.38 -4.76
C ILE A 99 10.27 -26.24 -3.46
N PHE A 100 9.60 -26.01 -2.31
CA PHE A 100 10.26 -25.92 -1.02
C PHE A 100 10.91 -27.25 -0.59
N GLU A 101 10.31 -28.37 -0.94
CA GLU A 101 10.89 -29.70 -0.73
C GLU A 101 12.22 -29.84 -1.51
N SER A 102 12.25 -29.41 -2.77
CA SER A 102 13.48 -29.40 -3.57
C SER A 102 14.58 -28.50 -2.98
N PHE A 103 14.19 -27.45 -2.22
CA PHE A 103 15.12 -26.57 -1.48
C PHE A 103 15.55 -27.18 -0.13
N GLY A 104 14.95 -28.31 0.28
CA GLY A 104 15.21 -28.95 1.58
C GLY A 104 14.53 -28.27 2.77
N ASN A 105 13.60 -27.36 2.53
CA ASN A 105 12.81 -26.69 3.59
C ASN A 105 11.59 -27.56 3.95
N TYR A 106 11.85 -28.62 4.71
CA TYR A 106 10.82 -29.61 5.04
C TYR A 106 9.72 -29.08 5.96
N GLU A 107 10.02 -28.09 6.81
CA GLU A 107 9.02 -27.46 7.68
C GLU A 107 7.96 -26.74 6.85
N LYS A 108 8.39 -25.88 5.92
CA LYS A 108 7.47 -25.14 5.04
C LYS A 108 6.74 -26.05 4.07
N THR A 109 7.42 -27.08 3.58
CA THR A 109 6.82 -28.14 2.75
C THR A 109 5.67 -28.83 3.48
N LEU A 110 5.90 -29.25 4.71
CA LEU A 110 4.89 -29.94 5.52
C LEU A 110 3.68 -29.03 5.77
N SER A 111 3.90 -27.78 6.15
CA SER A 111 2.84 -26.80 6.37
C SER A 111 1.96 -26.60 5.12
N LEU A 112 2.58 -26.44 3.94
CA LEU A 112 1.87 -26.23 2.67
C LEU A 112 1.05 -27.47 2.26
N TRP A 113 1.61 -28.68 2.41
CA TRP A 113 0.90 -29.90 2.05
C TRP A 113 -0.22 -30.26 3.04
N LEU A 114 -0.07 -29.93 4.34
CA LEU A 114 -1.17 -30.05 5.31
C LEU A 114 -2.32 -29.09 4.99
N GLU A 115 -2.01 -27.86 4.60
CA GLU A 115 -3.00 -26.88 4.14
C GLU A 115 -3.69 -27.38 2.86
N ALA A 116 -2.92 -27.88 1.88
CA ALA A 116 -3.48 -28.46 0.65
C ALA A 116 -4.45 -29.61 0.93
N ASN A 117 -4.10 -30.53 1.84
CA ASN A 117 -4.96 -31.64 2.22
C ASN A 117 -6.24 -31.15 2.91
N LYS A 118 -6.12 -30.19 3.83
CA LYS A 118 -7.27 -29.60 4.51
C LYS A 118 -8.24 -28.96 3.52
N VAL A 119 -7.73 -28.10 2.62
CA VAL A 119 -8.55 -27.40 1.63
C VAL A 119 -9.16 -28.39 0.64
N ALA A 120 -8.42 -29.41 0.17
CA ALA A 120 -8.96 -30.44 -0.71
C ALA A 120 -10.18 -31.13 -0.10
N LYS A 121 -10.12 -31.47 1.20
CA LYS A 121 -11.25 -32.05 1.96
C LYS A 121 -12.43 -31.07 2.05
N GLU A 122 -12.17 -29.79 2.33
CA GLU A 122 -13.20 -28.73 2.44
C GLU A 122 -13.96 -28.52 1.11
N ILE A 123 -13.24 -28.50 -0.03
CA ILE A 123 -13.85 -28.35 -1.36
C ILE A 123 -14.31 -29.66 -1.98
N LYS A 124 -14.11 -30.80 -1.29
CA LYS A 124 -14.44 -32.15 -1.75
C LYS A 124 -13.75 -32.56 -3.07
N ASP A 125 -12.52 -32.09 -3.27
CA ASP A 125 -11.67 -32.49 -4.40
C ASP A 125 -10.89 -33.77 -4.03
N ILE A 126 -11.52 -34.90 -4.21
CA ILE A 126 -11.03 -36.25 -3.84
C ILE A 126 -9.69 -36.54 -4.53
N GLU A 127 -9.51 -36.12 -5.79
CA GLU A 127 -8.26 -36.34 -6.55
C GLU A 127 -7.08 -35.60 -5.91
N SER A 128 -7.25 -34.30 -5.59
CA SER A 128 -6.23 -33.49 -4.92
C SER A 128 -5.99 -33.96 -3.47
N GLU A 129 -7.00 -34.46 -2.79
CA GLU A 129 -6.88 -35.09 -1.48
C GLU A 129 -5.95 -36.32 -1.54
N GLY A 130 -6.18 -37.24 -2.48
CA GLY A 130 -5.31 -38.39 -2.67
C GLY A 130 -3.87 -38.02 -3.07
N GLU A 131 -3.68 -36.94 -3.87
CA GLU A 131 -2.35 -36.44 -4.19
C GLU A 131 -1.65 -35.85 -2.95
N SER A 132 -2.35 -35.03 -2.16
CA SER A 132 -1.81 -34.42 -0.94
C SER A 132 -1.44 -35.49 0.11
N CYS A 133 -2.25 -36.52 0.30
CA CYS A 133 -1.92 -37.65 1.15
C CYS A 133 -0.62 -38.36 0.73
N SER A 134 -0.41 -38.53 -0.58
CA SER A 134 0.84 -39.12 -1.08
C SER A 134 2.07 -38.24 -0.80
N GLN A 135 1.95 -36.91 -0.93
CA GLN A 135 3.02 -36.00 -0.61
C GLN A 135 3.31 -35.95 0.89
N LEU A 136 2.27 -35.96 1.72
CA LEU A 136 2.40 -36.04 3.19
C LEU A 136 3.07 -37.34 3.62
N GLY A 137 2.67 -38.49 3.05
CA GLY A 137 3.34 -39.76 3.30
C GLY A 137 4.82 -39.73 2.94
N LEU A 138 5.17 -39.10 1.81
CA LEU A 138 6.56 -38.98 1.36
C LEU A 138 7.40 -38.13 2.34
N ILE A 139 6.92 -36.98 2.76
CA ILE A 139 7.69 -36.10 3.67
C ILE A 139 7.83 -36.75 5.06
N TYR A 140 6.80 -37.39 5.58
CA TYR A 140 6.90 -38.11 6.86
C TYR A 140 7.87 -39.29 6.78
N SER A 141 7.91 -40.03 5.64
CA SER A 141 8.91 -41.06 5.41
C SER A 141 10.35 -40.51 5.41
N ARG A 142 10.59 -39.33 4.77
CA ARG A 142 11.89 -38.68 4.79
C ARG A 142 12.31 -38.19 6.18
N LEU A 143 11.32 -37.80 6.99
CA LEU A 143 11.53 -37.41 8.40
C LEU A 143 11.63 -38.60 9.34
N CYS A 144 11.70 -39.84 8.79
CA CYS A 144 11.74 -41.09 9.53
C CYS A 144 10.54 -41.34 10.47
N ASN A 145 9.41 -40.62 10.24
CA ASN A 145 8.15 -40.90 10.94
C ASN A 145 7.32 -41.90 10.10
N PHE A 146 7.75 -43.15 10.14
CA PHE A 146 7.19 -44.19 9.29
C PHE A 146 5.71 -44.52 9.62
N GLN A 147 5.30 -44.33 10.87
CA GLN A 147 3.90 -44.54 11.26
C GLN A 147 2.99 -43.54 10.53
N LYS A 148 3.25 -42.25 10.63
CA LYS A 148 2.46 -41.25 9.92
C LYS A 148 2.58 -41.37 8.39
N ALA A 149 3.75 -41.77 7.89
CA ALA A 149 3.91 -42.04 6.47
C ALA A 149 2.95 -43.12 5.98
N LEU A 150 2.81 -44.26 6.73
CA LEU A 150 1.86 -45.34 6.40
C LEU A 150 0.41 -44.90 6.53
N GLU A 151 0.06 -44.12 7.56
CA GLU A 151 -1.28 -43.54 7.73
C GLU A 151 -1.70 -42.77 6.48
N TYR A 152 -0.91 -41.80 6.04
CA TYR A 152 -1.21 -40.98 4.86
C TYR A 152 -1.15 -41.80 3.55
N PHE A 153 -0.21 -42.71 3.40
CA PHE A 153 -0.15 -43.55 2.18
C PHE A 153 -1.36 -44.48 2.07
N ASN A 154 -1.86 -45.05 3.19
CA ASN A 154 -3.04 -45.86 3.18
C ASN A 154 -4.31 -45.04 2.89
N GLU A 155 -4.46 -43.87 3.52
CA GLU A 155 -5.57 -42.96 3.20
C GLU A 155 -5.56 -42.60 1.70
N GLY A 156 -4.39 -42.24 1.15
CA GLY A 156 -4.25 -41.96 -0.27
C GLY A 156 -4.45 -43.18 -1.18
N LEU A 157 -4.18 -44.41 -0.70
CA LEU A 157 -4.45 -45.64 -1.42
C LEU A 157 -5.96 -45.89 -1.53
N GLU A 158 -6.69 -45.81 -0.40
CA GLU A 158 -8.15 -45.99 -0.37
C GLU A 158 -8.84 -45.03 -1.34
N ILE A 159 -8.48 -43.77 -1.31
CA ILE A 159 -9.02 -42.74 -2.23
C ILE A 159 -8.79 -43.12 -3.70
N ARG A 160 -7.60 -43.63 -4.05
CA ARG A 160 -7.27 -43.96 -5.43
C ARG A 160 -7.93 -45.22 -5.91
N GLU A 161 -8.14 -46.17 -5.01
CA GLU A 161 -8.93 -47.38 -5.29
C GLU A 161 -10.41 -47.03 -5.54
N GLU A 162 -10.99 -46.09 -4.76
CA GLU A 162 -12.35 -45.59 -4.98
C GLU A 162 -12.49 -44.83 -6.32
N LEU A 163 -11.48 -44.05 -6.70
CA LEU A 163 -11.46 -43.36 -8.00
C LEU A 163 -11.21 -44.28 -9.19
N GLY A 164 -10.79 -45.53 -8.97
CA GLY A 164 -10.41 -46.45 -10.03
C GLY A 164 -9.12 -46.06 -10.76
N ASP A 165 -8.28 -45.15 -10.16
CA ASP A 165 -6.99 -44.78 -10.74
C ASP A 165 -5.93 -45.85 -10.44
N GLU A 166 -5.91 -46.89 -11.27
CA GLU A 166 -4.99 -48.01 -11.12
C GLU A 166 -3.50 -47.58 -11.17
N ASN A 167 -3.16 -46.53 -11.94
CA ASN A 167 -1.79 -46.05 -12.07
C ASN A 167 -1.30 -45.41 -10.76
N ALA A 168 -2.12 -44.58 -10.17
CA ALA A 168 -1.82 -43.96 -8.89
C ALA A 168 -1.89 -44.97 -7.73
N THR A 169 -2.80 -45.93 -7.81
CA THR A 169 -2.91 -47.10 -6.88
C THR A 169 -1.60 -47.87 -6.86
N ALA A 170 -1.08 -48.29 -8.02
CA ALA A 170 0.20 -49.00 -8.09
C ALA A 170 1.36 -48.19 -7.50
N SER A 171 1.35 -46.86 -7.67
CA SER A 171 2.36 -45.99 -7.11
C SER A 171 2.25 -45.90 -5.57
N SER A 172 1.04 -45.84 -5.01
CA SER A 172 0.81 -45.88 -3.55
C SER A 172 1.28 -47.18 -2.94
N LEU A 173 0.90 -48.34 -3.54
CA LEU A 173 1.33 -49.68 -3.11
C LEU A 173 2.86 -49.76 -3.08
N ASN A 174 3.54 -49.25 -4.11
CA ASN A 174 5.01 -49.26 -4.16
C ASN A 174 5.65 -48.42 -3.04
N ARG A 175 5.04 -47.26 -2.69
CA ARG A 175 5.51 -46.39 -1.58
C ARG A 175 5.27 -47.05 -0.22
N ILE A 176 4.14 -47.70 -0.01
CA ILE A 176 3.86 -48.48 1.20
C ILE A 176 4.89 -49.60 1.33
N GLY A 177 5.13 -50.39 0.27
CA GLY A 177 6.15 -51.42 0.25
C GLY A 177 7.53 -50.90 0.64
N MET A 178 7.92 -49.73 0.15
CA MET A 178 9.18 -49.10 0.51
C MET A 178 9.28 -48.77 2.01
N VAL A 179 8.22 -48.24 2.61
CA VAL A 179 8.21 -47.88 4.06
C VAL A 179 8.19 -49.15 4.91
N LEU A 180 7.44 -50.18 4.52
CA LEU A 180 7.40 -51.47 5.21
C LEU A 180 8.79 -52.14 5.18
N ARG A 181 9.51 -52.10 4.06
CA ARG A 181 10.89 -52.58 3.99
C ARG A 181 11.80 -51.82 4.96
N GLN A 182 11.70 -50.49 5.00
CA GLN A 182 12.51 -49.67 5.94
C GLN A 182 12.20 -49.99 7.41
N THR A 183 10.99 -50.42 7.73
CA THR A 183 10.58 -50.84 9.05
C THR A 183 10.81 -52.36 9.31
N LYS A 184 11.51 -53.04 8.38
CA LYS A 184 11.88 -54.47 8.43
C LYS A 184 10.68 -55.44 8.41
N LYS A 185 9.53 -54.97 7.93
CA LYS A 185 8.34 -55.79 7.69
C LYS A 185 8.37 -56.34 6.26
N TYR A 186 9.31 -57.26 6.02
CA TYR A 186 9.70 -57.65 4.67
C TYR A 186 8.60 -58.41 3.92
N GLU A 187 7.91 -59.36 4.58
CA GLU A 187 6.83 -60.12 3.99
C GLU A 187 5.68 -59.21 3.55
N GLU A 188 5.21 -58.33 4.44
CA GLU A 188 4.18 -57.34 4.11
C GLU A 188 4.66 -56.42 2.95
N SER A 189 5.92 -56.02 2.96
CA SER A 189 6.50 -55.18 1.90
C SER A 189 6.42 -55.86 0.53
N LEU A 190 6.74 -57.18 0.47
CA LEU A 190 6.67 -57.95 -0.77
C LEU A 190 5.22 -58.06 -1.29
N GLU A 191 4.23 -58.28 -0.42
CA GLU A 191 2.82 -58.30 -0.82
C GLU A 191 2.41 -57.01 -1.54
N TYR A 192 2.74 -55.84 -0.97
CA TYR A 192 2.44 -54.56 -1.60
C TYR A 192 3.19 -54.36 -2.90
N TYR A 193 4.46 -54.74 -2.98
CA TYR A 193 5.22 -54.64 -4.22
C TYR A 193 4.67 -55.56 -5.31
N PHE A 194 4.28 -56.81 -4.98
CA PHE A 194 3.72 -57.70 -5.98
C PHE A 194 2.35 -57.24 -6.48
N ARG A 195 1.50 -56.72 -5.62
CA ARG A 195 0.24 -56.07 -6.05
C ARG A 195 0.53 -54.88 -7.01
N SER A 196 1.50 -54.04 -6.67
CA SER A 196 1.93 -52.96 -7.55
C SER A 196 2.44 -53.47 -8.89
N LEU A 197 3.27 -54.51 -8.90
CA LEU A 197 3.84 -55.10 -10.10
C LEU A 197 2.76 -55.71 -11.02
N GLU A 198 1.77 -56.39 -10.45
CA GLU A 198 0.63 -56.95 -11.19
C GLU A 198 -0.16 -55.86 -11.92
N ILE A 199 -0.55 -54.78 -11.22
CA ILE A 199 -1.27 -53.66 -11.81
C ILE A 199 -0.43 -53.03 -12.93
N ARG A 200 0.87 -52.77 -12.70
CA ARG A 200 1.75 -52.16 -13.70
C ARG A 200 1.93 -53.01 -14.94
N LYS A 201 2.01 -54.35 -14.79
CA LYS A 201 2.07 -55.29 -15.92
C LYS A 201 0.76 -55.25 -16.71
N ARG A 202 -0.39 -55.30 -16.04
CA ARG A 202 -1.71 -55.22 -16.68
C ARG A 202 -1.91 -53.93 -17.48
N ASN A 203 -1.42 -52.82 -16.95
CA ASN A 203 -1.57 -51.50 -17.56
C ASN A 203 -0.42 -51.11 -18.47
N ASN A 204 0.51 -51.99 -18.82
CA ASN A 204 1.66 -51.75 -19.67
C ASN A 204 2.53 -50.54 -19.22
N GLN A 205 2.69 -50.31 -17.91
CA GLN A 205 3.54 -49.26 -17.35
C GLN A 205 5.01 -49.64 -17.40
N LEU A 206 5.54 -49.86 -18.61
CA LEU A 206 6.89 -50.40 -18.85
C LEU A 206 8.01 -49.61 -18.15
N SER A 207 7.89 -48.31 -18.04
CA SER A 207 8.90 -47.46 -17.38
C SER A 207 8.89 -47.53 -15.85
N ALA A 208 7.78 -47.98 -15.24
CA ALA A 208 7.63 -48.04 -13.79
C ALA A 208 7.88 -49.45 -13.21
N ILE A 209 7.76 -50.49 -14.04
CA ILE A 209 7.99 -51.90 -13.64
C ILE A 209 9.41 -52.08 -13.07
N PRO A 210 10.51 -51.59 -13.70
CA PRO A 210 11.86 -51.78 -13.19
C PRO A 210 12.07 -51.26 -11.76
N TRP A 211 11.46 -50.11 -11.43
CA TRP A 211 11.51 -49.55 -10.08
C TRP A 211 10.81 -50.40 -9.02
N THR A 212 9.74 -51.08 -9.40
CA THR A 212 9.08 -52.04 -8.49
C THR A 212 9.93 -53.30 -8.31
N LEU A 213 10.51 -53.83 -9.39
CA LEU A 213 11.43 -54.95 -9.34
C LEU A 213 12.66 -54.67 -8.49
N LEU A 214 13.24 -53.45 -8.59
CA LEU A 214 14.30 -52.99 -7.71
C LEU A 214 13.88 -53.01 -6.23
N GLY A 215 12.64 -52.59 -5.91
CA GLY A 215 12.08 -52.65 -4.56
C GLY A 215 11.98 -54.09 -4.05
N ILE A 216 11.45 -55.01 -4.86
CA ILE A 216 11.36 -56.44 -4.55
C ILE A 216 12.77 -57.05 -4.35
N ALA A 217 13.69 -56.82 -5.28
CA ALA A 217 15.07 -57.29 -5.21
C ALA A 217 15.77 -56.85 -3.92
N SER A 218 15.66 -55.54 -3.60
CA SER A 218 16.22 -54.96 -2.37
C SER A 218 15.59 -55.59 -1.10
N THR A 219 14.31 -55.91 -1.13
CA THR A 219 13.65 -56.57 0.00
C THR A 219 14.18 -57.97 0.20
N TYR A 220 14.33 -58.77 -0.86
CA TYR A 220 14.96 -60.08 -0.79
C TYR A 220 16.45 -60.01 -0.38
N GLU A 221 17.22 -59.01 -0.81
CA GLU A 221 18.61 -58.76 -0.34
C GLU A 221 18.63 -58.60 1.19
N GLU A 222 17.74 -57.76 1.76
CA GLU A 222 17.66 -57.55 3.21
C GLU A 222 17.20 -58.79 3.99
N MET A 223 16.35 -59.65 3.37
CA MET A 223 15.98 -60.96 3.89
C MET A 223 17.09 -62.01 3.74
N LYS A 224 18.22 -61.70 3.09
CA LYS A 224 19.33 -62.60 2.73
C LYS A 224 18.90 -63.75 1.80
N ARG A 225 17.81 -63.54 1.06
CA ARG A 225 17.36 -64.46 -0.01
C ARG A 225 18.02 -64.08 -1.32
N TYR A 226 19.31 -64.38 -1.42
CA TYR A 226 20.20 -63.91 -2.46
C TYR A 226 19.84 -64.39 -3.89
N PRO A 227 19.48 -65.66 -4.10
CA PRO A 227 19.08 -66.12 -5.43
C PRO A 227 17.89 -65.35 -5.99
N GLU A 228 16.83 -65.17 -5.18
CA GLU A 228 15.64 -64.43 -5.59
C GLU A 228 15.97 -62.94 -5.79
N SER A 229 16.80 -62.39 -4.93
CA SER A 229 17.24 -60.99 -5.08
C SER A 229 17.92 -60.74 -6.43
N LEU A 230 18.86 -61.64 -6.84
CA LEU A 230 19.55 -61.51 -8.13
C LEU A 230 18.60 -61.62 -9.31
N GLU A 231 17.62 -62.55 -9.25
CA GLU A 231 16.63 -62.71 -10.31
C GLU A 231 15.86 -61.40 -10.56
N TYR A 232 15.40 -60.75 -9.50
CA TYR A 232 14.67 -59.48 -9.63
C TYR A 232 15.55 -58.32 -9.98
N TYR A 233 16.83 -58.26 -9.56
CA TYR A 233 17.77 -57.23 -10.03
C TYR A 233 18.01 -57.36 -11.53
N GLU A 234 18.22 -58.58 -12.05
CA GLU A 234 18.41 -58.84 -13.47
C GLU A 234 17.18 -58.44 -14.30
N GLN A 235 15.98 -58.81 -13.82
CA GLN A 235 14.74 -58.36 -14.46
C GLN A 235 14.59 -56.83 -14.44
N GLY A 236 15.02 -56.16 -13.36
CA GLY A 236 14.96 -54.70 -13.20
C GLY A 236 15.90 -53.93 -14.11
N MET A 237 16.98 -54.57 -14.63
CA MET A 237 17.85 -53.97 -15.62
C MET A 237 17.21 -53.91 -17.02
N ILE A 238 16.24 -54.80 -17.29
CA ILE A 238 15.57 -54.85 -18.59
C ILE A 238 14.51 -53.75 -18.69
N GLY A 239 14.75 -52.81 -19.61
CA GLY A 239 13.81 -51.69 -19.86
C GLY A 239 13.80 -50.58 -18.80
N GLY A 240 14.69 -50.62 -17.82
CA GLY A 240 14.87 -49.60 -16.84
C GLY A 240 15.54 -48.34 -17.40
N ASP A 241 15.27 -47.18 -16.79
CA ASP A 241 16.08 -45.98 -17.04
C ASP A 241 17.51 -46.16 -16.49
N LYS A 242 18.45 -45.31 -16.94
CA LYS A 242 19.86 -45.38 -16.52
C LYS A 242 20.07 -45.42 -15.01
N ARG A 243 19.20 -44.72 -14.24
CA ARG A 243 19.31 -44.70 -12.77
C ARG A 243 18.86 -46.01 -12.13
N CYS A 244 17.75 -46.57 -12.62
CA CYS A 244 17.26 -47.84 -12.16
C CYS A 244 18.26 -48.97 -12.46
N ILE A 245 18.77 -49.06 -13.70
CA ILE A 245 19.79 -50.04 -14.11
C ILE A 245 21.01 -49.95 -13.21
N LEU A 246 21.55 -48.72 -12.98
CA LEU A 246 22.70 -48.52 -12.10
C LEU A 246 22.45 -49.05 -10.68
N GLN A 247 21.25 -48.76 -10.11
CA GLN A 247 20.93 -49.26 -8.76
C GLN A 247 20.78 -50.78 -8.72
N CYS A 248 20.24 -51.39 -9.78
CA CYS A 248 20.16 -52.83 -9.90
C CYS A 248 21.56 -53.48 -10.01
N LEU A 249 22.45 -52.92 -10.84
CA LEU A 249 23.86 -53.37 -10.96
C LEU A 249 24.58 -53.29 -9.61
N MET A 250 24.44 -52.19 -8.91
CA MET A 250 25.06 -51.98 -7.60
C MET A 250 24.51 -52.96 -6.55
N GLY A 251 23.15 -53.21 -6.56
CA GLY A 251 22.50 -54.19 -5.71
C GLY A 251 22.98 -55.60 -6.01
N ALA A 252 22.98 -56.00 -7.27
CA ALA A 252 23.48 -57.32 -7.70
C ALA A 252 24.98 -57.52 -7.30
N GLY A 253 25.80 -56.49 -7.47
CA GLY A 253 27.20 -56.51 -7.04
C GLY A 253 27.39 -56.73 -5.54
N ARG A 254 26.53 -56.11 -4.70
CA ARG A 254 26.51 -56.34 -3.25
C ARG A 254 26.12 -57.78 -2.93
N VAL A 255 25.10 -58.30 -3.60
CA VAL A 255 24.61 -59.68 -3.38
C VAL A 255 25.67 -60.69 -3.79
N TYR A 256 26.33 -60.53 -4.96
CA TYR A 256 27.46 -61.38 -5.37
C TYR A 256 28.59 -61.36 -4.34
N SER A 257 28.87 -60.18 -3.78
CA SER A 257 29.90 -60.03 -2.71
C SER A 257 29.52 -60.86 -1.48
N GLN A 258 28.25 -60.88 -1.08
CA GLN A 258 27.76 -61.67 0.06
C GLN A 258 27.77 -63.18 -0.22
N MET A 259 27.57 -63.57 -1.47
CA MET A 259 27.63 -64.96 -1.89
C MET A 259 29.07 -65.46 -2.09
N GLY A 260 30.09 -64.60 -2.06
CA GLY A 260 31.51 -64.94 -2.27
C GLY A 260 31.95 -65.01 -3.73
N ASP A 261 31.11 -64.63 -4.69
CA ASP A 261 31.47 -64.55 -6.11
C ASP A 261 32.15 -63.19 -6.38
N ALA A 262 33.44 -63.14 -6.08
CA ALA A 262 34.21 -61.90 -6.10
C ALA A 262 34.38 -61.32 -7.51
N GLU A 263 34.44 -62.15 -8.54
CA GLU A 263 34.61 -61.70 -9.92
C GLU A 263 33.38 -60.99 -10.46
N LYS A 264 32.19 -61.60 -10.29
CA LYS A 264 30.94 -60.98 -10.70
C LYS A 264 30.58 -59.74 -9.84
N ALA A 265 30.95 -59.76 -8.57
CA ALA A 265 30.74 -58.60 -7.69
C ALA A 265 31.53 -57.39 -8.20
N GLU A 266 32.82 -57.58 -8.46
CA GLU A 266 33.72 -56.49 -8.95
C GLU A 266 33.22 -55.98 -10.32
N GLU A 267 32.85 -56.86 -11.27
CA GLU A 267 32.29 -56.53 -12.58
C GLU A 267 31.02 -55.62 -12.45
N ARG A 268 30.05 -56.03 -11.67
CA ARG A 268 28.77 -55.32 -11.54
C ARG A 268 28.90 -53.97 -10.84
N ILE A 269 29.76 -53.88 -9.82
CA ILE A 269 30.04 -52.60 -9.14
C ILE A 269 30.80 -51.64 -10.06
N GLU A 270 31.76 -52.20 -10.88
CA GLU A 270 32.51 -51.37 -11.82
C GLU A 270 31.61 -50.80 -12.92
N GLU A 271 30.74 -51.62 -13.51
CA GLU A 271 29.72 -51.16 -14.47
C GLU A 271 28.86 -50.02 -13.85
N SER A 272 28.41 -50.21 -12.59
CA SER A 272 27.63 -49.19 -11.88
C SER A 272 28.42 -47.91 -11.68
N LEU A 273 29.73 -47.96 -11.35
CA LEU A 273 30.59 -46.79 -11.17
C LEU A 273 30.77 -46.02 -12.48
N HIS A 274 31.02 -46.71 -13.59
CA HIS A 274 31.14 -46.08 -14.90
C HIS A 274 29.83 -45.35 -15.27
N MET A 275 28.71 -46.01 -15.08
CA MET A 275 27.41 -45.37 -15.35
C MET A 275 27.13 -44.19 -14.43
N ALA A 276 27.55 -44.22 -13.15
CA ALA A 276 27.43 -43.11 -12.21
C ALA A 276 28.28 -41.88 -12.64
N GLN A 277 29.46 -42.13 -13.18
CA GLN A 277 30.35 -41.10 -13.73
C GLN A 277 29.75 -40.47 -15.00
N ASP A 278 29.21 -41.26 -15.92
CA ASP A 278 28.51 -40.76 -17.12
C ASP A 278 27.30 -39.89 -16.77
N LEU A 279 26.57 -40.26 -15.72
CA LEU A 279 25.48 -39.46 -15.20
C LEU A 279 25.92 -38.22 -14.41
N LYS A 280 27.22 -38.04 -14.20
CA LYS A 280 27.83 -36.96 -13.39
C LYS A 280 27.21 -36.83 -12.01
N SER A 281 26.77 -37.94 -11.42
CA SER A 281 26.10 -37.98 -10.12
C SER A 281 27.07 -38.30 -9.00
N LEU A 282 27.56 -37.29 -8.28
CA LEU A 282 28.49 -37.46 -7.15
C LEU A 282 27.92 -38.39 -6.08
N LYS A 283 26.62 -38.40 -5.86
CA LYS A 283 25.94 -39.30 -4.92
C LYS A 283 26.12 -40.76 -5.36
N LEU A 284 25.78 -41.08 -6.60
CA LEU A 284 25.87 -42.46 -7.12
C LEU A 284 27.32 -42.93 -7.23
N VAL A 285 28.27 -42.03 -7.52
CA VAL A 285 29.70 -42.33 -7.46
C VAL A 285 30.15 -42.69 -6.04
N ALA A 286 29.66 -41.95 -5.04
CA ALA A 286 29.92 -42.27 -3.63
C ALA A 286 29.34 -43.66 -3.26
N ASP A 287 28.07 -43.90 -3.63
CA ASP A 287 27.40 -45.17 -3.34
C ASP A 287 28.17 -46.37 -3.97
N ALA A 288 28.64 -46.26 -5.20
CA ALA A 288 29.44 -47.28 -5.87
C ALA A 288 30.81 -47.50 -5.17
N HIS A 289 31.51 -46.45 -4.75
CA HIS A 289 32.75 -46.62 -3.99
C HIS A 289 32.50 -47.22 -2.59
N SER A 290 31.35 -46.98 -1.96
CA SER A 290 30.93 -47.63 -0.73
C SER A 290 30.72 -49.14 -0.96
N ALA A 291 30.06 -49.52 -2.07
CA ALA A 291 29.90 -50.91 -2.47
C ALA A 291 31.23 -51.62 -2.70
N PHE A 292 32.19 -50.96 -3.40
CA PHE A 292 33.53 -51.49 -3.56
C PHE A 292 34.26 -51.64 -2.22
N ALA A 293 34.14 -50.70 -1.31
CA ALA A 293 34.80 -50.80 -0.02
C ALA A 293 34.29 -52.02 0.77
N SER A 294 32.97 -52.21 0.80
CA SER A 294 32.38 -53.39 1.44
C SER A 294 32.74 -54.71 0.73
N HIS A 295 32.77 -54.71 -0.61
CA HIS A 295 33.21 -55.87 -1.39
C HIS A 295 34.65 -56.31 -1.09
N TYR A 296 35.58 -55.34 -1.09
CA TYR A 296 37.00 -55.65 -0.82
C TYR A 296 37.25 -55.98 0.67
N GLU A 297 36.42 -55.51 1.58
CA GLU A 297 36.47 -55.91 2.99
C GLU A 297 36.06 -57.39 3.13
N LEU A 298 34.93 -57.78 2.52
CA LEU A 298 34.43 -59.17 2.54
C LEU A 298 35.37 -60.14 1.83
N SER A 299 36.03 -59.71 0.74
CA SER A 299 37.00 -60.52 -0.01
C SER A 299 38.39 -60.53 0.59
N GLY A 300 38.63 -59.95 1.79
CA GLY A 300 39.92 -59.96 2.48
C GLY A 300 41.02 -59.13 1.81
N GLN A 301 40.64 -58.07 1.10
CA GLN A 301 41.58 -57.15 0.39
C GLN A 301 41.63 -55.78 1.07
N PRO A 302 42.17 -55.63 2.30
CA PRO A 302 42.05 -54.43 3.09
C PRO A 302 42.67 -53.16 2.45
N ALA A 303 43.73 -53.33 1.65
CA ALA A 303 44.36 -52.19 0.95
C ALA A 303 43.44 -51.59 -0.12
N LYS A 304 42.74 -52.44 -0.90
CA LYS A 304 41.73 -51.97 -1.85
C LYS A 304 40.49 -51.40 -1.17
N ALA A 305 40.04 -52.05 -0.07
CA ALA A 305 38.93 -51.56 0.73
C ALA A 305 39.19 -50.15 1.25
N LEU A 306 40.37 -49.90 1.83
CA LEU A 306 40.77 -48.56 2.32
C LEU A 306 40.85 -47.52 1.18
N LYS A 307 41.34 -47.90 0.00
CA LYS A 307 41.41 -47.02 -1.17
C LYS A 307 39.97 -46.61 -1.61
N SER A 308 39.07 -47.57 -1.73
CA SER A 308 37.68 -47.33 -2.13
C SER A 308 36.93 -46.50 -1.07
N PHE A 309 37.19 -46.78 0.22
CA PHE A 309 36.61 -46.00 1.31
C PHE A 309 37.08 -44.50 1.30
N LYS A 310 38.36 -44.25 1.01
CA LYS A 310 38.85 -42.87 0.83
C LYS A 310 38.18 -42.17 -0.35
N GLN A 311 37.94 -42.87 -1.46
CA GLN A 311 37.22 -42.32 -2.61
C GLN A 311 35.73 -42.04 -2.28
N PHE A 312 35.09 -42.95 -1.54
CA PHE A 312 33.73 -42.73 -0.99
C PHE A 312 33.68 -41.45 -0.15
N LEU A 313 34.58 -41.28 0.82
CA LEU A 313 34.59 -40.07 1.67
C LEU A 313 34.74 -38.80 0.82
N LYS A 314 35.68 -38.79 -0.12
CA LYS A 314 35.92 -37.64 -1.02
C LYS A 314 34.66 -37.31 -1.86
N ALA A 315 34.05 -38.32 -2.46
CA ALA A 315 32.84 -38.13 -3.25
C ALA A 315 31.64 -37.66 -2.39
N LYS A 316 31.51 -38.22 -1.18
CA LYS A 316 30.49 -37.86 -0.21
C LYS A 316 30.65 -36.40 0.28
N GLU A 317 31.86 -35.96 0.62
CA GLU A 317 32.13 -34.56 1.00
C GLU A 317 31.82 -33.59 -0.14
N SER A 318 32.24 -33.92 -1.36
CA SER A 318 31.93 -33.10 -2.54
C SER A 318 30.41 -33.02 -2.80
N PHE A 319 29.70 -34.13 -2.65
CA PHE A 319 28.26 -34.16 -2.78
C PHE A 319 27.56 -33.31 -1.71
N GLN A 320 27.95 -33.48 -0.43
CA GLN A 320 27.36 -32.74 0.68
C GLN A 320 27.62 -31.23 0.57
N SER A 321 28.83 -30.85 0.18
CA SER A 321 29.15 -29.44 -0.04
C SER A 321 28.32 -28.83 -1.18
N SER A 322 28.22 -29.51 -2.32
CA SER A 322 27.44 -29.08 -3.46
C SER A 322 25.93 -29.00 -3.12
N GLU A 323 25.43 -29.99 -2.40
CA GLU A 323 24.03 -30.02 -1.96
C GLU A 323 23.71 -28.88 -1.00
N THR A 324 24.61 -28.63 -0.02
CA THR A 324 24.45 -27.54 0.96
C THR A 324 24.49 -26.19 0.27
N GLN A 325 25.42 -25.97 -0.64
CA GLN A 325 25.55 -24.74 -1.41
C GLN A 325 24.31 -24.48 -2.30
N SER A 326 23.82 -25.52 -2.96
CA SER A 326 22.60 -25.45 -3.76
C SER A 326 21.37 -25.11 -2.90
N LYS A 327 21.22 -25.77 -1.75
CA LYS A 327 20.13 -25.50 -0.82
C LYS A 327 20.19 -24.06 -0.30
N LEU A 328 21.37 -23.57 0.07
CA LEU A 328 21.55 -22.19 0.54
C LEU A 328 21.13 -21.18 -0.54
N SER A 329 21.67 -21.35 -1.76
CA SER A 329 21.31 -20.49 -2.88
C SER A 329 19.81 -20.48 -3.18
N ASN A 330 19.17 -21.65 -3.15
CA ASN A 330 17.73 -21.76 -3.36
C ASN A 330 16.90 -21.09 -2.25
N ILE A 331 17.36 -21.16 -1.01
CA ILE A 331 16.72 -20.48 0.13
C ILE A 331 16.86 -18.96 -0.02
N GLU A 332 18.02 -18.47 -0.43
CA GLU A 332 18.25 -17.04 -0.69
C GLU A 332 17.34 -16.51 -1.81
N VAL A 333 17.22 -17.24 -2.90
CA VAL A 333 16.30 -16.90 -4.00
C VAL A 333 14.85 -16.89 -3.53
N ALA A 334 14.43 -17.90 -2.79
CA ALA A 334 13.07 -17.99 -2.26
C ALA A 334 12.74 -16.80 -1.34
N HIS A 335 13.68 -16.46 -0.44
CA HIS A 335 13.53 -15.32 0.48
C HIS A 335 13.47 -13.99 -0.27
N ALA A 336 14.32 -13.80 -1.30
CA ALA A 336 14.31 -12.59 -2.11
C ALA A 336 12.98 -12.39 -2.86
N ILE A 337 12.42 -13.46 -3.42
CA ILE A 337 11.12 -13.42 -4.09
C ILE A 337 9.99 -13.09 -3.10
N GLU A 338 9.95 -13.76 -1.94
CA GLU A 338 8.94 -13.50 -0.91
C GLU A 338 8.99 -12.06 -0.39
N LYS A 339 10.20 -11.55 -0.15
CA LYS A 339 10.41 -10.16 0.27
C LYS A 339 9.92 -9.17 -0.78
N SER A 340 10.25 -9.39 -2.05
CA SER A 340 9.81 -8.53 -3.15
C SER A 340 8.28 -8.50 -3.28
N GLU A 341 7.60 -9.63 -3.09
CA GLU A 341 6.12 -9.68 -3.14
C GLU A 341 5.49 -8.96 -1.94
N GLN A 342 6.06 -9.11 -0.73
CA GLN A 342 5.61 -8.36 0.44
C GLN A 342 5.75 -6.85 0.24
N GLU A 343 6.88 -6.40 -0.31
CA GLU A 343 7.11 -4.98 -0.62
C GLU A 343 6.09 -4.44 -1.64
N LYS A 344 5.79 -5.19 -2.69
CA LYS A 344 4.75 -4.82 -3.67
C LYS A 344 3.36 -4.71 -3.05
N GLU A 345 2.99 -5.66 -2.17
CA GLU A 345 1.67 -5.64 -1.52
C GLU A 345 1.55 -4.48 -0.53
N ILE A 346 2.61 -4.19 0.24
CA ILE A 346 2.68 -3.00 1.11
C ILE A 346 2.53 -1.71 0.28
N TYR A 347 3.22 -1.64 -0.86
CA TYR A 347 3.12 -0.48 -1.75
C TYR A 347 1.70 -0.31 -2.29
N ARG A 348 1.06 -1.40 -2.69
CA ARG A 348 -0.31 -1.41 -3.20
C ARG A 348 -1.32 -0.96 -2.15
N LEU A 349 -1.24 -1.50 -0.92
CA LEU A 349 -2.11 -1.14 0.18
C LEU A 349 -1.97 0.35 0.54
N ARG A 350 -0.73 0.85 0.64
CA ARG A 350 -0.47 2.28 0.87
C ARG A 350 -1.06 3.17 -0.24
N HIS A 351 -1.03 2.72 -1.48
CA HIS A 351 -1.56 3.49 -2.61
C HIS A 351 -3.09 3.57 -2.58
N VAL A 352 -3.77 2.50 -2.16
CA VAL A 352 -5.23 2.47 -1.96
C VAL A 352 -5.62 3.38 -0.81
N GLU A 353 -5.00 3.23 0.37
CA GLU A 353 -5.25 4.06 1.55
C GLU A 353 -5.01 5.55 1.28
N LEU A 354 -3.92 5.86 0.56
CA LEU A 354 -3.60 7.23 0.18
C LEU A 354 -4.66 7.83 -0.74
N LYS A 355 -5.15 7.08 -1.70
CA LYS A 355 -6.21 7.53 -2.61
C LYS A 355 -7.51 7.78 -1.88
N GLU A 356 -7.94 6.86 -1.01
CA GLU A 356 -9.15 7.04 -0.19
C GLU A 356 -9.04 8.28 0.72
N ALA A 357 -7.86 8.49 1.34
CA ALA A 357 -7.61 9.67 2.14
C ALA A 357 -7.68 10.97 1.31
N TYR A 358 -7.13 10.96 0.10
CA TYR A 358 -7.23 12.10 -0.82
C TYR A 358 -8.68 12.41 -1.21
N ASP A 359 -9.46 11.39 -1.55
CA ASP A 359 -10.86 11.55 -1.96
C ASP A 359 -11.69 12.16 -0.80
N ILE A 360 -11.48 11.69 0.44
CA ILE A 360 -12.13 12.25 1.66
C ILE A 360 -11.70 13.69 1.90
N ILE A 361 -10.41 14.01 1.77
CA ILE A 361 -9.89 15.38 1.94
C ILE A 361 -10.49 16.31 0.88
N GLU A 362 -10.59 15.88 -0.36
CA GLU A 362 -11.17 16.68 -1.45
C GLU A 362 -12.66 16.96 -1.20
N GLU A 363 -13.41 15.97 -0.76
CA GLU A 363 -14.83 16.12 -0.42
C GLU A 363 -15.03 17.11 0.75
N ASN A 364 -14.28 16.91 1.84
CA ASN A 364 -14.32 17.81 3.00
C ASN A 364 -13.94 19.24 2.62
N ASN A 365 -12.92 19.43 1.79
CA ASN A 365 -12.53 20.77 1.31
C ASN A 365 -13.63 21.44 0.48
N LYS A 366 -14.34 20.69 -0.35
CA LYS A 366 -15.49 21.20 -1.11
C LYS A 366 -16.63 21.67 -0.18
N GLU A 367 -16.97 20.88 0.84
CA GLU A 367 -17.99 21.23 1.82
C GLU A 367 -17.63 22.47 2.65
N ILE A 368 -16.39 22.51 3.16
CA ILE A 368 -15.88 23.67 3.91
C ILE A 368 -15.91 24.93 3.04
N THR A 369 -15.41 24.84 1.81
CA THR A 369 -15.40 25.98 0.88
C THR A 369 -16.82 26.44 0.55
N ALA A 370 -17.77 25.53 0.35
CA ALA A 370 -19.17 25.87 0.13
C ALA A 370 -19.78 26.60 1.34
N SER A 371 -19.47 26.16 2.57
CA SER A 371 -19.92 26.78 3.81
C SER A 371 -19.34 28.21 3.98
N ILE A 372 -18.05 28.39 3.68
CA ILE A 372 -17.41 29.71 3.73
C ILE A 372 -17.98 30.65 2.67
N ASN A 373 -18.25 30.15 1.45
CA ASN A 373 -18.91 30.93 0.41
C ASN A 373 -20.34 31.36 0.82
N TYR A 374 -21.04 30.52 1.57
CA TYR A 374 -22.35 30.90 2.13
C TYR A 374 -22.22 32.00 3.18
N ALA A 375 -21.25 31.89 4.10
CA ALA A 375 -20.95 32.94 5.07
C ALA A 375 -20.58 34.27 4.39
N SER A 376 -19.80 34.24 3.32
CA SER A 376 -19.46 35.43 2.50
C SER A 376 -20.68 36.12 1.91
N ARG A 377 -21.67 35.36 1.48
CA ARG A 377 -22.95 35.93 0.99
C ARG A 377 -23.72 36.64 2.09
N ILE A 378 -23.74 36.07 3.30
CA ILE A 378 -24.41 36.70 4.47
C ILE A 378 -23.66 37.99 4.83
N GLN A 379 -22.31 37.95 4.95
CA GLN A 379 -21.51 39.13 5.27
C GLN A 379 -21.73 40.26 4.27
N ARG A 380 -21.68 39.93 2.96
CA ARG A 380 -21.93 40.93 1.90
C ARG A 380 -23.35 41.55 1.98
N ALA A 381 -24.34 40.80 2.39
CA ALA A 381 -25.69 41.31 2.54
C ALA A 381 -25.86 42.25 3.78
N MET A 382 -24.94 42.16 4.74
CA MET A 382 -24.91 43.04 5.91
C MET A 382 -24.13 44.34 5.67
N LEU A 383 -23.16 44.34 4.77
CA LEU A 383 -22.43 45.51 4.35
C LEU A 383 -23.36 46.42 3.54
N PRO A 384 -23.35 47.75 3.76
CA PRO A 384 -24.12 48.71 2.95
C PRO A 384 -23.78 48.59 1.45
N ASP A 385 -24.78 48.51 0.58
CA ASP A 385 -24.57 48.49 -0.87
C ASP A 385 -23.95 49.86 -1.30
N PHE A 386 -23.04 49.81 -2.22
CA PHE A 386 -22.40 51.03 -2.78
C PHE A 386 -23.43 51.98 -3.41
N LYS A 387 -24.58 51.50 -3.89
CA LYS A 387 -25.68 52.33 -4.36
C LYS A 387 -26.36 53.08 -3.23
N GLU A 388 -26.52 52.45 -2.07
CA GLU A 388 -27.07 53.11 -0.87
C GLU A 388 -26.12 54.22 -0.39
N ILE A 389 -24.81 53.93 -0.35
CA ILE A 389 -23.80 54.90 0.04
C ILE A 389 -23.78 56.09 -0.93
N LYS A 390 -23.88 55.87 -2.26
CA LYS A 390 -24.01 56.94 -3.25
C LYS A 390 -25.30 57.75 -3.07
N GLY A 391 -26.36 57.16 -2.59
CA GLY A 391 -27.61 57.87 -2.20
C GLY A 391 -27.40 58.77 -0.99
N LEU A 392 -26.46 58.44 -0.11
CA LEU A 392 -26.10 59.23 1.06
C LEU A 392 -25.07 60.34 0.76
N THR A 393 -24.05 60.00 -0.05
CA THR A 393 -22.98 60.91 -0.49
C THR A 393 -22.35 60.47 -1.78
N ASN A 394 -22.13 61.38 -2.73
CA ASN A 394 -21.38 61.13 -3.99
C ASN A 394 -19.88 61.36 -3.84
N ASN A 395 -19.45 61.87 -2.68
CA ASN A 395 -18.09 62.31 -2.46
C ASN A 395 -17.25 61.34 -1.63
N CYS A 396 -17.41 60.01 -1.85
CA CYS A 396 -16.62 59.01 -1.13
C CYS A 396 -16.17 57.88 -2.05
N PHE A 397 -15.14 57.16 -1.64
CA PHE A 397 -14.76 55.87 -2.15
C PHE A 397 -14.49 54.89 -1.00
N ILE A 398 -14.61 53.59 -1.30
CA ILE A 398 -14.21 52.50 -0.42
C ILE A 398 -13.29 51.58 -1.22
N LEU A 399 -12.06 51.42 -0.75
CA LEU A 399 -11.16 50.34 -1.16
C LEU A 399 -11.33 49.23 -0.14
N TYR A 400 -11.75 48.03 -0.58
CA TYR A 400 -11.99 46.87 0.26
C TYR A 400 -11.42 45.65 -0.41
N ILE A 401 -10.37 45.09 0.18
CA ILE A 401 -9.61 43.95 -0.38
C ILE A 401 -9.50 42.89 0.71
N PRO A 402 -10.43 41.94 0.77
CA PRO A 402 -10.37 40.83 1.69
C PRO A 402 -9.14 39.93 1.42
N LYS A 403 -8.52 39.41 2.46
CA LYS A 403 -7.45 38.40 2.38
C LYS A 403 -8.00 37.05 1.99
N ASP A 404 -9.10 36.65 2.59
CA ASP A 404 -9.75 35.38 2.42
C ASP A 404 -11.13 35.53 1.71
N ILE A 405 -11.91 34.45 1.63
CA ILE A 405 -13.28 34.51 1.04
C ILE A 405 -14.21 35.44 1.82
N VAL A 406 -13.96 35.58 3.12
CA VAL A 406 -14.65 36.48 4.05
C VAL A 406 -13.63 37.34 4.75
N SER A 407 -14.04 38.48 5.31
CA SER A 407 -13.14 39.52 5.86
C SER A 407 -13.45 39.85 7.32
N GLY A 408 -12.41 40.08 8.12
CA GLY A 408 -12.54 40.71 9.43
C GLY A 408 -12.83 42.22 9.32
N ASP A 409 -12.28 42.87 8.29
CA ASP A 409 -12.56 44.27 8.03
C ASP A 409 -13.99 44.52 7.58
N PHE A 410 -14.54 45.65 7.96
CA PHE A 410 -15.85 46.06 7.51
C PHE A 410 -15.97 47.58 7.42
N TYR A 411 -16.91 48.03 6.62
CA TYR A 411 -17.35 49.42 6.58
C TYR A 411 -18.82 49.51 6.85
N TRP A 412 -19.26 50.66 7.41
CA TRP A 412 -20.64 50.88 7.66
C TRP A 412 -20.99 52.36 7.46
N PHE A 413 -22.14 52.62 6.86
CA PHE A 413 -22.65 53.96 6.55
C PHE A 413 -24.13 53.99 6.92
N THR A 414 -24.55 55.10 7.55
CA THR A 414 -25.95 55.39 7.72
C THR A 414 -26.17 56.91 7.82
N LYS A 415 -27.40 57.35 7.59
CA LYS A 415 -27.80 58.73 7.77
C LYS A 415 -29.00 58.76 8.70
N VAL A 416 -28.86 59.55 9.77
CA VAL A 416 -29.99 59.83 10.71
C VAL A 416 -30.12 61.36 10.76
N ASP A 417 -31.31 61.84 10.43
CA ASP A 417 -31.61 63.27 10.27
C ASP A 417 -30.64 63.94 9.26
N GLN A 418 -29.85 64.91 9.71
CA GLN A 418 -28.87 65.64 8.91
C GLN A 418 -27.42 65.19 9.17
N LYS A 419 -27.26 64.08 9.91
CA LYS A 419 -25.94 63.53 10.25
C LYS A 419 -25.64 62.32 9.42
N LEU A 420 -24.42 62.25 8.83
CA LEU A 420 -23.91 61.08 8.15
C LEU A 420 -22.91 60.38 9.06
N PHE A 421 -23.11 59.08 9.27
CA PHE A 421 -22.23 58.22 10.06
C PHE A 421 -21.39 57.34 9.11
N ILE A 422 -20.07 57.28 9.34
CA ILE A 422 -19.13 56.53 8.56
C ILE A 422 -18.21 55.76 9.51
N VAL A 423 -18.06 54.45 9.26
CA VAL A 423 -17.20 53.57 10.04
C VAL A 423 -16.29 52.82 9.11
N ALA A 424 -15.02 52.69 9.51
CA ALA A 424 -14.07 51.69 9.03
C ALA A 424 -13.62 50.90 10.26
N GLY A 425 -13.86 49.61 10.25
CA GLY A 425 -13.55 48.72 11.35
C GLY A 425 -12.67 47.55 10.91
N ASP A 426 -11.78 47.15 11.80
CA ASP A 426 -10.85 46.04 11.68
C ASP A 426 -11.09 45.12 12.89
N CYS A 427 -11.45 43.88 12.65
CA CYS A 427 -11.75 42.90 13.71
C CYS A 427 -10.59 41.97 13.97
N THR A 428 -10.38 41.61 15.21
CA THR A 428 -9.36 40.59 15.57
C THR A 428 -9.56 39.32 14.79
N GLY A 429 -8.50 38.91 14.05
CA GLY A 429 -8.46 37.69 13.23
C GLY A 429 -9.06 37.88 11.84
N HIS A 430 -8.66 37.05 10.92
CA HIS A 430 -9.12 37.03 9.53
C HIS A 430 -9.94 35.78 9.23
N GLY A 431 -10.52 35.70 8.05
CA GLY A 431 -11.38 34.58 7.64
C GLY A 431 -12.69 34.51 8.45
N VAL A 432 -13.17 33.31 8.73
CA VAL A 432 -14.50 33.11 9.35
C VAL A 432 -14.67 33.76 10.72
N PRO A 433 -13.72 33.67 11.66
CA PRO A 433 -13.85 34.34 12.97
C PRO A 433 -13.95 35.87 12.83
N GLY A 434 -13.08 36.49 12.04
CA GLY A 434 -13.15 37.92 11.79
C GLY A 434 -14.45 38.36 11.12
N ALA A 435 -14.96 37.55 10.17
CA ALA A 435 -16.24 37.81 9.53
C ALA A 435 -17.42 37.79 10.49
N LEU A 436 -17.45 36.89 11.46
CA LEU A 436 -18.47 36.86 12.50
C LEU A 436 -18.41 38.10 13.38
N MET A 437 -17.20 38.53 13.73
CA MET A 437 -16.99 39.76 14.51
C MET A 437 -17.43 41.00 13.75
N SER A 438 -17.12 41.11 12.45
CA SER A 438 -17.56 42.24 11.63
C SER A 438 -19.08 42.30 11.50
N MET A 439 -19.78 41.16 11.35
CA MET A 439 -21.22 41.09 11.32
C MET A 439 -21.85 41.55 12.64
N LEU A 440 -21.30 41.15 13.79
CA LEU A 440 -21.71 41.63 15.10
C LEU A 440 -21.53 43.15 15.23
N GLY A 441 -20.38 43.65 14.84
CA GLY A 441 -20.10 45.10 14.86
C GLY A 441 -21.10 45.90 14.04
N ILE A 442 -21.38 45.48 12.79
CA ILE A 442 -22.37 46.13 11.93
C ILE A 442 -23.77 46.10 12.57
N SER A 443 -24.17 44.93 13.13
CA SER A 443 -25.48 44.76 13.75
C SER A 443 -25.66 45.70 14.96
N PHE A 444 -24.66 45.78 15.84
CA PHE A 444 -24.69 46.64 17.01
C PHE A 444 -24.65 48.14 16.62
N LEU A 445 -23.82 48.53 15.65
CA LEU A 445 -23.82 49.90 15.15
C LEU A 445 -25.17 50.32 14.61
N LYS A 446 -25.85 49.44 13.85
CA LYS A 446 -27.21 49.67 13.36
C LYS A 446 -28.20 49.82 14.49
N GLU A 447 -28.12 48.99 15.53
CA GLU A 447 -28.98 49.08 16.69
C GLU A 447 -28.76 50.37 17.46
N ILE A 448 -27.51 50.73 17.80
CA ILE A 448 -27.12 51.87 18.59
C ILE A 448 -27.55 53.17 17.90
N VAL A 449 -27.22 53.32 16.63
CA VAL A 449 -27.44 54.59 15.90
C VAL A 449 -28.88 54.71 15.38
N ASN A 450 -29.37 53.65 14.67
CA ASN A 450 -30.66 53.78 13.97
C ASN A 450 -31.88 53.53 14.88
N TYR A 451 -31.75 52.66 15.91
CA TYR A 451 -32.88 52.32 16.76
C TYR A 451 -32.84 52.98 18.14
N ARG A 452 -31.66 53.10 18.78
CA ARG A 452 -31.54 53.80 20.06
C ARG A 452 -31.34 55.29 19.90
N GLY A 453 -31.03 55.82 18.68
CA GLY A 453 -30.87 57.21 18.37
C GLY A 453 -29.65 57.88 18.99
N ILE A 454 -28.61 57.12 19.33
CA ILE A 454 -27.36 57.67 19.85
C ILE A 454 -26.56 58.22 18.69
N THR A 455 -26.24 59.52 18.76
CA THR A 455 -25.61 60.24 17.61
C THR A 455 -24.29 60.93 17.95
N GLU A 456 -23.76 60.74 19.15
CA GLU A 456 -22.47 61.31 19.59
C GLU A 456 -21.40 60.19 19.44
N SER A 457 -20.29 60.52 18.75
CA SER A 457 -19.34 59.49 18.30
C SER A 457 -18.69 58.68 19.43
N GLY A 458 -18.31 59.32 20.55
CA GLY A 458 -17.73 58.66 21.70
C GLY A 458 -18.72 57.76 22.42
N GLN A 459 -19.98 58.24 22.56
CA GLN A 459 -21.03 57.42 23.16
C GLN A 459 -21.36 56.18 22.31
N ILE A 460 -21.33 56.28 20.98
CA ILE A 460 -21.55 55.17 20.08
C ILE A 460 -20.45 54.10 20.32
N LEU A 461 -19.17 54.47 20.41
CA LEU A 461 -18.11 53.50 20.66
C LEU A 461 -18.17 52.93 22.08
N ASN A 462 -18.59 53.70 23.07
CA ASN A 462 -18.81 53.20 24.45
C ASN A 462 -19.92 52.13 24.51
N GLU A 463 -21.07 52.40 23.88
CA GLU A 463 -22.14 51.42 23.80
C GLU A 463 -21.74 50.21 22.95
N LEU A 464 -21.07 50.41 21.81
CA LEU A 464 -20.56 49.29 20.98
C LEU A 464 -19.63 48.38 21.78
N ARG A 465 -18.69 48.94 22.55
CA ARG A 465 -17.80 48.17 23.43
C ARG A 465 -18.62 47.36 24.47
N LYS A 466 -19.61 47.95 25.05
CA LYS A 466 -20.48 47.29 26.03
C LYS A 466 -21.25 46.12 25.39
N GLU A 467 -21.82 46.29 24.20
CA GLU A 467 -22.56 45.27 23.49
C GLU A 467 -21.59 44.11 23.06
N VAL A 468 -20.43 44.42 22.54
CA VAL A 468 -19.41 43.41 22.14
C VAL A 468 -18.95 42.62 23.36
N LYS A 469 -18.57 43.31 24.47
CA LYS A 469 -18.21 42.60 25.74
C LYS A 469 -19.34 41.73 26.26
N GLY A 470 -20.58 42.20 26.17
CA GLY A 470 -21.76 41.44 26.57
C GLY A 470 -21.99 40.17 25.72
N ALA A 471 -21.98 40.35 24.41
CA ALA A 471 -22.20 39.26 23.45
C ALA A 471 -21.14 38.16 23.52
N LEU A 472 -19.88 38.54 23.74
CA LEU A 472 -18.74 37.62 23.88
C LEU A 472 -18.53 37.13 25.32
N HIS A 473 -19.41 37.53 26.27
CA HIS A 473 -19.32 37.21 27.70
C HIS A 473 -17.95 37.55 28.31
N GLN A 474 -17.28 38.59 27.81
CA GLN A 474 -15.95 38.99 28.24
C GLN A 474 -15.99 39.71 29.60
N LYS A 475 -15.35 39.11 30.61
CA LYS A 475 -15.30 39.61 32.01
C LYS A 475 -13.92 40.18 32.40
N GLY A 476 -12.97 40.25 31.45
CA GLY A 476 -11.63 40.76 31.69
C GLY A 476 -10.71 39.82 32.45
N LYS A 477 -10.98 38.50 32.43
CA LYS A 477 -10.09 37.53 33.05
C LYS A 477 -8.87 37.27 32.18
N ARG A 478 -7.73 37.01 32.78
CA ARG A 478 -6.42 36.88 32.12
C ARG A 478 -6.34 35.81 31.01
N TRP A 479 -7.23 34.80 31.02
CA TRP A 479 -7.29 33.68 30.06
C TRP A 479 -8.46 33.79 29.07
N GLU A 480 -9.25 34.88 29.08
CA GLU A 480 -10.30 35.09 28.11
C GLU A 480 -9.71 35.54 26.76
N ALA A 481 -10.33 35.10 25.66
CA ALA A 481 -9.99 35.61 24.34
C ALA A 481 -10.25 37.12 24.29
N LYS A 482 -9.26 37.87 23.81
CA LYS A 482 -9.35 39.31 23.71
C LYS A 482 -9.87 39.72 22.32
N ASP A 483 -10.91 39.03 21.85
CA ASP A 483 -11.54 39.37 20.58
C ASP A 483 -12.21 40.73 20.69
N GLY A 484 -12.01 41.54 19.69
CA GLY A 484 -12.49 42.90 19.64
C GLY A 484 -12.37 43.50 18.24
N MET A 485 -12.43 44.81 18.16
CA MET A 485 -12.26 45.50 16.89
C MET A 485 -11.63 46.89 17.09
N ASP A 486 -10.84 47.28 16.12
CA ASP A 486 -10.24 48.57 16.00
C ASP A 486 -11.07 49.40 15.01
N ILE A 487 -11.57 50.53 15.43
CA ILE A 487 -12.58 51.30 14.67
C ILE A 487 -12.19 52.75 14.54
N SER A 488 -12.43 53.29 13.37
CA SER A 488 -12.50 54.73 13.10
C SER A 488 -13.96 55.09 12.79
N LEU A 489 -14.58 55.99 13.56
CA LEU A 489 -15.94 56.49 13.40
C LEU A 489 -15.95 58.01 13.20
N CYS A 490 -16.54 58.46 12.09
CA CYS A 490 -16.86 59.86 11.83
C CYS A 490 -18.36 60.08 11.78
N VAL A 491 -18.84 61.15 12.45
CA VAL A 491 -20.21 61.67 12.36
C VAL A 491 -20.14 63.06 11.76
N ILE A 492 -20.66 63.25 10.56
CA ILE A 492 -20.63 64.52 9.83
C ILE A 492 -22.01 65.19 9.98
N ASP A 493 -22.04 66.34 10.70
CA ASP A 493 -23.22 67.18 10.86
C ASP A 493 -23.14 68.36 9.86
N TRP A 494 -23.81 68.20 8.73
CA TRP A 494 -23.81 69.23 7.66
C TRP A 494 -24.41 70.55 8.08
N LYS A 495 -25.36 70.56 9.04
CA LYS A 495 -26.00 71.79 9.53
C LYS A 495 -25.07 72.64 10.38
N LYS A 496 -24.21 71.97 11.16
CA LYS A 496 -23.24 72.62 12.04
C LYS A 496 -21.85 72.80 11.40
N SER A 497 -21.63 72.17 10.23
CA SER A 497 -20.31 72.05 9.60
C SER A 497 -19.26 71.47 10.56
N ILE A 498 -19.61 70.42 11.26
CA ILE A 498 -18.75 69.74 12.24
C ILE A 498 -18.60 68.26 11.86
N ILE A 499 -17.37 67.76 11.94
CA ILE A 499 -17.05 66.34 11.94
C ILE A 499 -16.74 65.95 13.38
N GLN A 500 -17.51 65.02 13.96
CA GLN A 500 -17.13 64.38 15.21
C GLN A 500 -16.37 63.09 14.90
N TYR A 501 -15.19 62.94 15.42
CA TYR A 501 -14.37 61.78 15.28
C TYR A 501 -14.17 61.09 16.64
N SER A 502 -14.26 59.79 16.66
CA SER A 502 -13.80 58.92 17.74
C SER A 502 -13.14 57.68 17.14
N GLY A 503 -12.06 57.18 17.71
CA GLY A 503 -11.34 56.02 17.24
C GLY A 503 -10.95 55.08 18.37
N ALA A 504 -10.98 53.78 18.09
CA ALA A 504 -10.34 52.73 18.85
C ALA A 504 -9.15 52.24 18.05
N TYR A 505 -7.92 52.57 18.47
CA TYR A 505 -6.64 52.35 17.79
C TYR A 505 -6.47 52.97 16.38
N ASN A 506 -7.54 53.03 15.57
CA ASN A 506 -7.47 53.48 14.17
C ASN A 506 -7.63 55.01 14.05
N ASN A 507 -6.55 55.71 13.68
CA ASN A 507 -6.48 57.18 13.54
C ASN A 507 -7.30 57.65 12.32
N LEU A 508 -7.73 58.93 12.38
CA LEU A 508 -8.31 59.63 11.24
C LEU A 508 -7.20 60.50 10.59
N TYR A 509 -7.04 60.38 9.27
CA TYR A 509 -6.23 61.32 8.50
C TYR A 509 -7.10 62.32 7.77
N MET A 510 -6.78 63.59 7.90
CA MET A 510 -7.42 64.68 7.17
C MET A 510 -6.39 65.40 6.33
N ILE A 511 -6.70 65.70 5.09
CA ILE A 511 -5.89 66.58 4.24
C ILE A 511 -6.66 67.89 4.02
N ARG A 512 -6.09 68.98 4.48
CA ARG A 512 -6.60 70.35 4.35
C ARG A 512 -5.49 71.25 3.76
N ASP A 513 -5.80 72.01 2.74
CA ASP A 513 -4.87 72.90 2.07
C ASP A 513 -3.53 72.25 1.65
N GLY A 514 -3.55 70.96 1.42
CA GLY A 514 -2.36 70.16 1.03
C GLY A 514 -1.52 69.65 2.21
N GLU A 515 -1.92 69.93 3.43
CA GLU A 515 -1.27 69.42 4.65
C GLU A 515 -2.08 68.23 5.26
N LEU A 516 -1.36 67.21 5.71
CA LEU A 516 -1.98 66.05 6.38
C LEU A 516 -2.01 66.30 7.89
N ILE A 517 -3.20 66.29 8.45
CA ILE A 517 -3.49 66.40 9.89
C ILE A 517 -3.91 65.04 10.38
N GLU A 518 -3.30 64.53 11.43
CA GLU A 518 -3.64 63.24 12.07
C GLU A 518 -4.41 63.51 13.37
N TYR A 519 -5.63 62.94 13.45
CA TYR A 519 -6.41 62.91 14.68
C TYR A 519 -6.22 61.54 15.32
N LEU A 520 -5.67 61.54 16.54
CA LEU A 520 -5.28 60.32 17.24
C LEU A 520 -6.50 59.61 17.85
N ALA A 521 -6.57 58.33 17.70
CA ALA A 521 -7.54 57.46 18.34
C ALA A 521 -7.19 57.25 19.83
N ASP A 522 -8.18 56.80 20.60
CA ASP A 522 -7.93 56.27 21.93
C ASP A 522 -7.18 54.92 21.80
N LEU A 523 -6.15 54.73 22.65
CA LEU A 523 -5.30 53.53 22.63
C LEU A 523 -5.97 52.38 23.38
N MET A 524 -7.15 52.01 22.95
CA MET A 524 -7.96 50.89 23.47
C MET A 524 -8.88 50.35 22.38
N PRO A 525 -9.15 49.03 22.35
CA PRO A 525 -10.02 48.42 21.35
C PRO A 525 -11.50 48.49 21.77
N ILE A 526 -12.39 48.18 20.84
CA ILE A 526 -13.76 47.78 21.13
C ILE A 526 -13.77 46.35 21.63
N GLY A 527 -13.60 46.15 22.92
CA GLY A 527 -13.46 44.84 23.56
C GLY A 527 -12.91 44.94 24.98
N VAL A 528 -12.36 43.84 25.50
CA VAL A 528 -11.68 43.87 26.81
C VAL A 528 -10.30 44.45 26.69
N PHE A 529 -9.99 45.40 27.60
CA PHE A 529 -8.70 46.03 27.71
C PHE A 529 -8.21 46.01 29.17
N ASP A 530 -6.89 45.79 29.37
CA ASP A 530 -6.32 45.52 30.72
C ASP A 530 -6.25 46.74 31.67
N LEU A 531 -6.44 47.98 31.14
CA LEU A 531 -6.32 49.20 31.88
C LEU A 531 -7.63 49.98 31.89
N SER A 532 -8.39 49.84 32.95
CA SER A 532 -9.63 50.58 33.28
C SER A 532 -10.48 51.06 32.10
N ASP A 533 -11.75 50.73 32.08
CA ASP A 533 -12.74 51.19 31.10
C ASP A 533 -12.83 52.74 31.05
N LYS A 534 -11.89 53.40 30.37
CA LYS A 534 -11.99 54.80 30.02
C LYS A 534 -13.02 54.95 28.89
N ASP A 535 -13.76 56.03 28.94
CA ASP A 535 -14.70 56.35 27.86
C ASP A 535 -13.94 56.83 26.63
N PHE A 536 -14.48 56.52 25.43
CA PHE A 536 -14.00 57.05 24.17
C PHE A 536 -14.36 58.54 24.08
N ILE A 537 -13.42 59.33 23.56
CA ILE A 537 -13.55 60.78 23.49
C ILE A 537 -14.05 61.20 22.11
N SER A 538 -15.05 62.09 22.05
CA SER A 538 -15.47 62.74 20.82
C SER A 538 -14.62 63.96 20.53
N GLN A 539 -13.89 63.97 19.42
CA GLN A 539 -13.13 65.10 18.92
C GLN A 539 -14.01 65.89 17.91
N ASN A 540 -14.30 67.15 18.18
CA ASN A 540 -15.05 68.01 17.26
C ASN A 540 -14.10 68.78 16.34
N ILE A 541 -14.26 68.58 15.04
CA ILE A 541 -13.42 69.12 13.99
C ILE A 541 -14.29 70.07 13.13
N GLN A 542 -13.92 71.32 12.99
CA GLN A 542 -14.60 72.25 12.08
C GLN A 542 -14.38 71.75 10.63
N ALA A 543 -15.47 71.37 9.94
CA ALA A 543 -15.45 70.99 8.55
C ALA A 543 -15.35 72.16 7.61
N ILE A 544 -14.45 72.14 6.63
CA ILE A 544 -14.29 73.16 5.59
C ILE A 544 -14.52 72.45 4.22
N PRO A 545 -15.26 73.08 3.30
CA PRO A 545 -15.44 72.56 1.96
C PRO A 545 -14.07 72.29 1.27
N GLY A 546 -13.89 71.05 0.79
CA GLY A 546 -12.65 70.55 0.16
C GLY A 546 -11.74 69.75 1.05
N ASP A 547 -11.99 69.68 2.36
CA ASP A 547 -11.33 68.68 3.25
C ASP A 547 -11.45 67.28 2.75
N LEU A 548 -10.36 66.49 2.85
CA LEU A 548 -10.35 65.09 2.57
C LEU A 548 -10.11 64.28 3.85
N ILE A 549 -10.96 63.37 4.17
CA ILE A 549 -10.78 62.45 5.30
C ILE A 549 -10.51 61.03 4.81
N TYR A 550 -9.61 60.29 5.53
CA TYR A 550 -9.30 58.89 5.27
C TYR A 550 -9.35 58.12 6.57
N MET A 551 -10.09 56.99 6.53
CA MET A 551 -10.16 55.98 7.58
C MET A 551 -9.70 54.66 7.00
N PHE A 552 -8.98 53.85 7.75
CA PHE A 552 -8.34 52.65 7.23
C PHE A 552 -8.09 51.61 8.32
N SER A 553 -7.92 50.35 7.93
CA SER A 553 -7.34 49.28 8.76
C SER A 553 -5.82 49.21 8.62
N ASP A 554 -5.16 48.42 9.45
CA ASP A 554 -3.71 48.31 9.44
C ASP A 554 -3.16 47.50 8.25
N GLY A 555 -3.97 46.62 7.62
CA GLY A 555 -3.55 45.66 6.59
C GLY A 555 -2.84 46.30 5.39
N TYR A 556 -3.19 47.54 5.02
CA TYR A 556 -2.48 48.26 3.95
C TYR A 556 -1.05 48.65 4.34
N ALA A 557 -0.89 49.21 5.54
CA ALA A 557 0.40 49.65 6.05
C ALA A 557 1.29 48.47 6.46
N ASP A 558 0.70 47.39 6.88
CA ASP A 558 1.38 46.21 7.37
C ASP A 558 1.74 45.20 6.27
N GLN A 559 1.22 45.40 5.04
CA GLN A 559 1.53 44.53 3.92
C GLN A 559 3.03 44.46 3.62
N PHE A 560 3.58 43.26 3.57
CA PHE A 560 4.96 43.03 3.16
C PHE A 560 5.10 43.07 1.64
N GLY A 561 6.13 43.77 1.17
CA GLY A 561 6.39 43.90 -0.25
C GLY A 561 7.70 44.60 -0.57
N GLY A 562 7.83 45.04 -1.82
CA GLY A 562 9.03 45.69 -2.34
C GLY A 562 10.25 44.77 -2.44
N PRO A 563 11.39 45.25 -2.91
CA PRO A 563 12.60 44.45 -3.14
C PRO A 563 13.18 43.83 -1.86
N ASP A 564 12.99 44.50 -0.71
CA ASP A 564 13.56 44.07 0.58
C ASP A 564 12.57 43.31 1.46
N ARG A 565 11.35 42.98 0.98
CA ARG A 565 10.26 42.34 1.75
C ARG A 565 9.99 43.01 3.09
N LYS A 566 9.84 44.35 3.09
CA LYS A 566 9.51 45.13 4.29
C LYS A 566 8.02 45.48 4.33
N LYS A 567 7.51 45.86 5.52
CA LYS A 567 6.18 46.46 5.64
C LYS A 567 6.11 47.78 4.89
N TYR A 568 4.95 48.10 4.27
CA TYR A 568 4.71 49.38 3.58
C TYR A 568 4.86 50.57 4.53
N LYS A 569 4.32 50.47 5.70
CA LYS A 569 4.32 51.42 6.82
C LYS A 569 3.44 52.66 6.60
N TYR A 570 2.89 53.18 7.69
CA TYR A 570 2.05 54.38 7.72
C TYR A 570 2.73 55.63 7.13
N ILE A 571 4.05 55.76 7.26
CA ILE A 571 4.80 56.89 6.68
C ILE A 571 4.67 56.87 5.15
N ALA A 572 4.79 55.71 4.51
CA ALA A 572 4.63 55.61 3.08
C ALA A 572 3.18 55.86 2.66
N LEU A 573 2.20 55.34 3.42
CA LEU A 573 0.78 55.60 3.16
C LEU A 573 0.45 57.08 3.24
N LYS A 574 0.88 57.81 4.28
CA LYS A 574 0.71 59.26 4.41
C LYS A 574 1.28 60.00 3.21
N SER A 575 2.51 59.68 2.82
CA SER A 575 3.17 60.30 1.66
C SER A 575 2.41 60.04 0.35
N PHE A 576 1.87 58.82 0.19
CA PHE A 576 1.11 58.46 -0.98
C PHE A 576 -0.24 59.16 -1.04
N LEU A 577 -0.96 59.26 0.07
CA LEU A 577 -2.23 60.01 0.17
C LEU A 577 -2.01 61.49 -0.18
N LEU A 578 -0.95 62.12 0.34
CA LEU A 578 -0.56 63.50 -0.04
C LEU A 578 -0.23 63.64 -1.53
N LYS A 579 0.32 62.62 -2.17
CA LYS A 579 0.62 62.65 -3.60
C LYS A 579 -0.65 62.60 -4.46
N ILE A 580 -1.71 61.90 -4.03
CA ILE A 580 -2.90 61.65 -4.83
C ILE A 580 -4.11 62.55 -4.45
N HIS A 581 -4.05 63.32 -3.36
CA HIS A 581 -5.21 64.02 -2.79
C HIS A 581 -5.92 64.99 -3.75
N LYS A 582 -5.22 65.54 -4.75
CA LYS A 582 -5.80 66.44 -5.76
C LYS A 582 -6.61 65.74 -6.84
N LEU A 583 -6.45 64.39 -6.98
CA LEU A 583 -7.16 63.62 -7.97
C LEU A 583 -8.64 63.44 -7.60
N PRO A 584 -9.52 63.20 -8.57
CA PRO A 584 -10.88 62.75 -8.29
C PRO A 584 -10.89 61.48 -7.44
N LEU A 585 -11.87 61.33 -6.55
CA LEU A 585 -11.95 60.19 -5.62
C LEU A 585 -11.92 58.79 -6.29
N PRO A 586 -12.56 58.57 -7.45
CA PRO A 586 -12.43 57.27 -8.15
C PRO A 586 -10.98 56.98 -8.62
N GLU A 587 -10.24 58.00 -9.02
CA GLU A 587 -8.84 57.86 -9.42
C GLU A 587 -7.93 57.62 -8.21
N GLN A 588 -8.21 58.26 -7.07
CA GLN A 588 -7.50 57.95 -5.82
C GLN A 588 -7.64 56.48 -5.43
N LYS A 589 -8.86 55.94 -5.49
CA LYS A 589 -9.11 54.52 -5.24
C LYS A 589 -8.28 53.61 -6.15
N GLN A 590 -8.31 53.86 -7.46
CA GLN A 590 -7.54 53.10 -8.43
C GLN A 590 -6.02 53.15 -8.17
N LYS A 591 -5.51 54.35 -7.81
CA LYS A 591 -4.09 54.52 -7.49
C LYS A 591 -3.69 53.77 -6.22
N LEU A 592 -4.53 53.82 -5.17
CA LEU A 592 -4.30 53.05 -3.93
C LEU A 592 -4.32 51.56 -4.18
N GLU A 593 -5.29 51.09 -4.93
CA GLU A 593 -5.39 49.67 -5.28
C GLU A 593 -4.17 49.18 -6.08
N LYS A 594 -3.77 49.97 -7.09
CA LYS A 594 -2.58 49.65 -7.89
C LYS A 594 -1.30 49.65 -7.05
N GLU A 595 -1.10 50.66 -6.24
CA GLU A 595 0.07 50.80 -5.36
C GLU A 595 0.18 49.61 -4.39
N PHE A 596 -0.97 49.16 -3.85
CA PHE A 596 -1.03 48.01 -2.97
C PHE A 596 -0.56 46.72 -3.68
N TYR A 597 -1.07 46.46 -4.88
CA TYR A 597 -0.68 45.25 -5.63
C TYR A 597 0.76 45.35 -6.19
N ASP A 598 1.19 46.52 -6.62
CA ASP A 598 2.57 46.74 -7.08
C ASP A 598 3.57 46.54 -5.92
N TRP A 599 3.24 47.03 -4.72
CA TRP A 599 4.05 46.82 -3.51
C TRP A 599 4.07 45.38 -3.09
N LYS A 600 2.90 44.76 -2.98
CA LYS A 600 2.73 43.36 -2.56
C LYS A 600 3.49 42.41 -3.49
N GLY A 601 3.44 42.63 -4.80
CA GLY A 601 4.02 41.72 -5.80
C GLY A 601 3.51 40.31 -5.64
N THR A 602 4.44 39.34 -5.61
CA THR A 602 4.13 37.90 -5.44
C THR A 602 3.98 37.45 -3.98
N ASN A 603 4.18 38.38 -3.01
CA ASN A 603 4.01 38.02 -1.60
C ASN A 603 2.52 37.76 -1.27
N PRO A 604 2.21 36.84 -0.32
CA PRO A 604 0.84 36.69 0.13
C PRO A 604 0.31 37.96 0.79
N GLN A 605 -0.99 38.18 0.69
CA GLN A 605 -1.66 39.21 1.48
C GLN A 605 -1.69 38.75 2.93
N ILE A 606 -1.31 39.63 3.87
CA ILE A 606 -1.19 39.22 5.28
C ILE A 606 -2.43 39.50 6.11
N ASP A 607 -3.20 40.54 5.73
CA ASP A 607 -4.44 40.90 6.40
C ASP A 607 -5.48 41.48 5.43
N ASP A 608 -6.71 41.63 5.90
CA ASP A 608 -7.76 42.35 5.20
C ASP A 608 -7.38 43.83 5.04
N VAL A 609 -7.87 44.48 4.01
CA VAL A 609 -7.54 45.90 3.74
C VAL A 609 -8.81 46.70 3.51
N ILE A 610 -8.99 47.75 4.29
CA ILE A 610 -10.01 48.74 4.04
C ILE A 610 -9.41 50.16 4.06
N ILE A 611 -9.81 50.98 3.10
CA ILE A 611 -9.60 52.41 3.12
C ILE A 611 -10.89 53.11 2.65
N VAL A 612 -11.43 53.96 3.50
CA VAL A 612 -12.55 54.85 3.18
C VAL A 612 -12.02 56.26 3.01
N GLY A 613 -12.18 56.84 1.82
CA GLY A 613 -11.83 58.22 1.55
C GLY A 613 -13.06 59.07 1.21
N MET A 614 -13.18 60.22 1.79
CA MET A 614 -14.33 61.11 1.56
C MET A 614 -13.88 62.57 1.47
N ARG A 615 -14.52 63.29 0.57
CA ARG A 615 -14.34 64.77 0.42
C ARG A 615 -15.56 65.49 1.03
N ILE A 616 -15.29 66.45 1.87
CA ILE A 616 -16.28 67.27 2.57
C ILE A 616 -16.73 68.43 1.67
#